data_b5b318ed4afb22b3532be43bbbfd0e84
#
_entry.id   b5b318ed4afb22b3532be43bbbfd0e84
#
_cell.length_a   1.000
_cell.length_b   1.000
_cell.length_c   1.000
_cell.angle_alpha   90.00
_cell.angle_beta   90.00
_cell.angle_gamma   90.00
#
_symmetry.space_group_name_H-M   'P 1'
#
loop_
_entity.id
_entity.type
_entity.pdbx_description
1 polymer ?
#
loop_
_entity_poly.entity_id
_entity_poly.type
_entity_poly.pdbx_seq_one_letter_code
_entity_poly.pdbx_strand_id
1 'polypeptide(L)'
;MREDRKSGQNPFAFVHRKDLSTLPEAARTHEVKLHGGFAIDPRAGRGEIFYGMPGHGLMRIDADLRRQETIALPDDLKPLNFHSTKIGAFDGKWRLFLPANDNEKVVVLTLDGKVDFVLPRPVFDEYQAEGARYRPTDTALVGDRLYIADGYGSNYITSADVRTRAWTGIFGGRTVDAGENGKFATAHGMNRNPVHRHLEIADRPLSRVQVHGTDGRFLASHRLPAGAYLCGINYF
;
A
#
# COMPACT_ATOMS: atom_id res chain seq x y z
N MET A 1 -3.81 35.92 -11.07
CA MET A 1 -3.80 34.80 -10.12
C MET A 1 -4.72 33.73 -10.66
N ARG A 2 -4.25 32.52 -10.93
CA ARG A 2 -5.16 31.40 -11.31
C ARG A 2 -5.91 30.99 -10.05
N GLU A 3 -7.24 30.99 -10.11
CA GLU A 3 -8.08 30.51 -9.02
C GLU A 3 -7.68 29.09 -8.60
N ASP A 4 -7.68 28.86 -7.30
CA ASP A 4 -7.47 27.53 -6.74
C ASP A 4 -8.55 26.58 -7.27
N ARG A 5 -8.14 25.46 -7.86
CA ARG A 5 -9.10 24.47 -8.34
C ARG A 5 -9.79 23.82 -7.15
N LYS A 6 -11.11 23.84 -7.18
CA LYS A 6 -11.95 23.18 -6.19
C LYS A 6 -12.54 21.89 -6.78
N SER A 7 -12.65 20.85 -5.98
CA SER A 7 -13.28 19.58 -6.33
C SER A 7 -14.05 19.01 -5.14
N GLY A 8 -14.88 17.99 -5.40
CA GLY A 8 -15.72 17.37 -4.37
C GLY A 8 -17.11 18.01 -4.28
N GLN A 9 -17.92 17.51 -3.35
CA GLN A 9 -19.25 18.00 -3.01
C GLN A 9 -19.47 17.84 -1.51
N ASN A 10 -20.38 18.65 -0.96
CA ASN A 10 -20.68 18.60 0.47
C ASN A 10 -20.96 17.17 0.97
N PRO A 11 -20.44 16.79 2.16
CA PRO A 11 -19.60 17.60 3.06
C PRO A 11 -18.12 17.63 2.68
N PHE A 12 -17.69 16.96 1.64
CA PHE A 12 -16.29 16.82 1.23
C PHE A 12 -15.95 17.76 0.08
N ALA A 13 -15.37 18.93 0.39
CA ALA A 13 -14.85 19.85 -0.59
C ALA A 13 -13.32 19.96 -0.44
N PHE A 14 -12.61 19.90 -1.56
CA PHE A 14 -11.15 19.95 -1.61
C PHE A 14 -10.69 21.16 -2.39
N VAL A 15 -9.63 21.79 -1.92
CA VAL A 15 -8.95 22.90 -2.60
C VAL A 15 -7.53 22.49 -2.93
N HIS A 16 -7.15 22.61 -4.20
CA HIS A 16 -5.78 22.34 -4.61
C HIS A 16 -4.87 23.51 -4.22
N ARG A 17 -4.01 23.30 -3.25
CA ARG A 17 -3.07 24.28 -2.72
C ARG A 17 -1.70 24.12 -3.41
N LYS A 18 -1.51 24.86 -4.51
CA LYS A 18 -0.24 24.86 -5.27
C LYS A 18 0.92 25.54 -4.55
N ASP A 19 0.62 26.32 -3.53
CA ASP A 19 1.56 27.02 -2.68
C ASP A 19 2.19 26.12 -1.61
N LEU A 20 1.64 24.93 -1.44
CA LEU A 20 2.16 23.93 -0.51
C LEU A 20 2.99 22.88 -1.26
N SER A 21 4.05 22.41 -0.63
CA SER A 21 4.76 21.20 -1.01
C SER A 21 5.37 21.20 -2.42
N THR A 22 6.31 22.10 -2.68
CA THR A 22 7.04 22.11 -3.96
C THR A 22 8.04 20.95 -4.04
N LEU A 23 8.00 20.18 -5.13
CA LEU A 23 8.97 19.14 -5.41
C LEU A 23 10.39 19.69 -5.55
N PRO A 24 11.41 19.00 -4.97
CA PRO A 24 12.81 19.30 -5.27
C PRO A 24 13.09 19.19 -6.78
N GLU A 25 13.98 20.03 -7.29
CA GLU A 25 14.32 20.09 -8.72
C GLU A 25 14.68 18.70 -9.28
N ALA A 26 15.54 17.97 -8.59
CA ALA A 26 15.95 16.62 -8.99
C ALA A 26 14.83 15.59 -9.04
N ALA A 27 13.72 15.81 -8.33
CA ALA A 27 12.58 14.91 -8.29
C ALA A 27 11.58 15.16 -9.44
N ARG A 28 11.54 16.36 -10.02
CA ARG A 28 10.52 16.79 -11.00
C ARG A 28 10.46 15.92 -12.25
N THR A 29 11.59 15.43 -12.73
CA THR A 29 11.65 14.58 -13.92
C THR A 29 11.06 13.20 -13.69
N HIS A 30 10.85 12.80 -12.43
CA HIS A 30 10.30 11.50 -12.03
C HIS A 30 8.81 11.57 -11.70
N GLU A 31 8.22 12.76 -11.58
CA GLU A 31 6.81 12.95 -11.18
C GLU A 31 5.83 12.20 -12.10
N VAL A 32 6.13 12.13 -13.39
CA VAL A 32 5.29 11.43 -14.38
C VAL A 32 5.21 9.92 -14.16
N LYS A 33 6.10 9.35 -13.36
CA LYS A 33 6.13 7.93 -13.00
C LYS A 33 5.48 7.65 -11.64
N LEU A 34 4.97 8.68 -10.98
CA LEU A 34 4.39 8.55 -9.65
C LEU A 34 3.19 7.60 -9.69
N HIS A 35 3.31 6.51 -8.97
CA HIS A 35 2.29 5.47 -8.88
C HIS A 35 2.41 4.80 -7.51
N GLY A 36 1.48 5.06 -6.63
CA GLY A 36 1.55 4.50 -5.29
C GLY A 36 0.71 5.28 -4.29
N GLY A 37 0.76 4.84 -3.06
CA GLY A 37 0.05 5.44 -1.94
C GLY A 37 0.95 6.32 -1.08
N PHE A 38 0.31 7.03 -0.18
CA PHE A 38 0.94 7.87 0.83
C PHE A 38 0.77 7.24 2.21
N ALA A 39 1.80 7.35 3.05
CA ALA A 39 1.72 7.02 4.47
C ALA A 39 1.92 8.28 5.30
N ILE A 40 1.04 8.50 6.27
CA ILE A 40 1.15 9.61 7.22
C ILE A 40 1.74 9.07 8.51
N ASP A 41 2.74 9.75 9.08
CA ASP A 41 3.27 9.41 10.40
C ASP A 41 2.22 9.70 11.47
N PRO A 42 1.64 8.68 12.12
CA PRO A 42 0.53 8.85 13.06
C PRO A 42 0.97 9.20 14.47
N ARG A 43 2.26 9.37 14.72
CA ARG A 43 2.78 9.66 16.06
C ARG A 43 2.37 11.06 16.51
N ALA A 44 2.08 11.22 17.78
CA ALA A 44 1.72 12.52 18.34
C ALA A 44 2.80 13.58 18.04
N GLY A 45 2.37 14.74 17.54
CA GLY A 45 3.25 15.84 17.14
C GLY A 45 4.02 15.61 15.83
N ARG A 46 3.70 14.54 15.09
CA ARG A 46 4.23 14.25 13.75
C ARG A 46 3.13 14.53 12.72
N GLY A 47 3.25 14.05 11.54
CA GLY A 47 2.28 14.23 10.44
C GLY A 47 2.98 14.26 9.10
N GLU A 48 4.26 13.93 9.07
CA GLU A 48 5.04 13.79 7.83
C GLU A 48 4.41 12.73 6.93
N ILE A 49 4.42 12.99 5.64
CA ILE A 49 3.88 12.10 4.63
C ILE A 49 5.03 11.47 3.83
N PHE A 50 4.99 10.15 3.69
CA PHE A 50 5.97 9.39 2.93
C PHE A 50 5.34 8.79 1.68
N TYR A 51 6.10 8.77 0.57
CA TYR A 51 5.69 8.10 -0.67
C TYR A 51 6.90 7.74 -1.53
N GLY A 52 6.77 6.66 -2.31
CA GLY A 52 7.80 6.25 -3.27
C GLY A 52 7.71 7.06 -4.56
N MET A 53 8.87 7.42 -5.13
CA MET A 53 8.98 8.04 -6.45
C MET A 53 9.92 7.22 -7.32
N PRO A 54 9.39 6.38 -8.24
CA PRO A 54 10.20 5.47 -9.05
C PRO A 54 11.30 6.20 -9.83
N GLY A 55 12.53 5.71 -9.73
CA GLY A 55 13.71 6.30 -10.34
C GLY A 55 14.38 7.40 -9.52
N HIS A 56 13.75 7.88 -8.45
CA HIS A 56 14.30 8.93 -7.59
C HIS A 56 14.54 8.45 -6.15
N GLY A 57 13.61 7.70 -5.59
CA GLY A 57 13.73 7.16 -4.23
C GLY A 57 12.48 7.34 -3.40
N LEU A 58 12.66 7.64 -2.12
CA LEU A 58 11.59 7.90 -1.16
C LEU A 58 11.46 9.40 -0.92
N MET A 59 10.24 9.90 -0.92
CA MET A 59 9.93 11.30 -0.64
C MET A 59 9.32 11.44 0.73
N ARG A 60 9.61 12.55 1.39
CA ARG A 60 8.97 12.97 2.63
C ARG A 60 8.45 14.39 2.48
N ILE A 61 7.18 14.61 2.86
CA ILE A 61 6.57 15.93 3.01
C ILE A 61 6.50 16.23 4.50
N ASP A 62 6.87 17.43 4.90
CA ASP A 62 6.75 17.84 6.30
C ASP A 62 5.29 17.96 6.77
N ALA A 63 5.07 17.99 8.07
CA ALA A 63 3.74 18.04 8.66
C ALA A 63 2.95 19.32 8.28
N ASP A 64 3.65 20.40 7.96
CA ASP A 64 3.06 21.66 7.53
C ASP A 64 2.73 21.68 6.03
N LEU A 65 3.05 20.60 5.31
CA LEU A 65 2.90 20.46 3.85
C LEU A 65 3.69 21.50 3.03
N ARG A 66 4.73 22.12 3.59
CA ARG A 66 5.46 23.22 2.96
C ARG A 66 6.72 22.79 2.25
N ARG A 67 7.35 21.71 2.73
CA ARG A 67 8.62 21.25 2.22
C ARG A 67 8.55 19.78 1.87
N GLN A 68 9.06 19.47 0.69
CA GLN A 68 9.34 18.08 0.30
C GLN A 68 10.85 17.86 0.22
N GLU A 69 11.28 16.70 0.64
CA GLU A 69 12.68 16.30 0.55
C GLU A 69 12.81 14.85 0.12
N THR A 70 13.94 14.53 -0.46
CA THR A 70 14.29 13.17 -0.83
C THR A 70 14.96 12.47 0.34
N ILE A 71 14.47 11.29 0.70
CA ILE A 71 15.17 10.36 1.56
C ILE A 71 15.99 9.45 0.65
N ALA A 72 17.30 9.46 0.83
CA ALA A 72 18.20 8.66 0.01
C ALA A 72 17.94 7.16 0.23
N LEU A 73 17.83 6.42 -0.87
CA LEU A 73 17.76 4.96 -0.89
C LEU A 73 19.03 4.37 -1.51
N PRO A 74 19.37 3.11 -1.19
CA PRO A 74 20.34 2.33 -1.95
C PRO A 74 20.02 2.36 -3.47
N ASP A 75 21.04 2.34 -4.31
CA ASP A 75 20.88 2.53 -5.77
C ASP A 75 20.00 1.45 -6.43
N ASP A 76 20.01 0.24 -5.89
CA ASP A 76 19.16 -0.87 -6.34
C ASP A 76 17.67 -0.72 -5.96
N LEU A 77 17.35 0.15 -5.02
CA LEU A 77 15.97 0.43 -4.59
C LEU A 77 15.38 1.68 -5.26
N LYS A 78 16.18 2.60 -5.73
CA LYS A 78 15.70 3.83 -6.38
C LYS A 78 14.78 3.59 -7.59
N PRO A 79 15.07 2.62 -8.49
CA PRO A 79 14.22 2.40 -9.66
C PRO A 79 12.92 1.67 -9.35
N LEU A 80 12.74 1.14 -8.14
CA LEU A 80 11.60 0.32 -7.80
C LEU A 80 10.29 1.11 -7.84
N ASN A 81 9.26 0.49 -8.41
CA ASN A 81 7.89 0.98 -8.36
C ASN A 81 7.23 0.51 -7.05
N PHE A 82 7.27 1.33 -6.03
CA PHE A 82 6.57 1.07 -4.78
C PHE A 82 5.08 1.39 -4.95
N HIS A 83 4.28 0.36 -5.18
CA HIS A 83 2.87 0.50 -5.52
C HIS A 83 2.02 1.09 -4.39
N SER A 84 2.39 0.87 -3.14
CA SER A 84 1.81 1.54 -1.98
C SER A 84 2.90 1.90 -0.96
N THR A 85 2.53 2.75 -0.02
CA THR A 85 3.36 3.08 1.13
C THR A 85 2.50 2.96 2.37
N LYS A 86 2.89 2.09 3.30
CA LYS A 86 2.23 1.97 4.61
C LYS A 86 3.24 2.22 5.71
N ILE A 87 2.75 2.72 6.85
CA ILE A 87 3.56 2.95 8.04
C ILE A 87 3.01 2.12 9.20
N GLY A 88 3.88 1.54 9.97
CA GLY A 88 3.50 0.73 11.13
C GLY A 88 4.67 0.52 12.08
N ALA A 89 4.38 0.03 13.27
CA ALA A 89 5.38 -0.22 14.29
C ALA A 89 5.39 -1.69 14.73
N PHE A 90 6.57 -2.24 14.86
CA PHE A 90 6.84 -3.48 15.57
C PHE A 90 8.18 -3.34 16.32
N ASP A 91 8.38 -4.12 17.38
CA ASP A 91 9.54 -3.98 18.27
C ASP A 91 9.79 -2.54 18.76
N GLY A 92 8.72 -1.77 18.97
CA GLY A 92 8.82 -0.37 19.41
C GLY A 92 9.39 0.60 18.36
N LYS A 93 9.60 0.17 17.12
CA LYS A 93 10.20 0.96 16.04
C LYS A 93 9.26 1.10 14.85
N TRP A 94 9.17 2.30 14.32
CA TRP A 94 8.36 2.61 13.16
C TRP A 94 9.08 2.26 11.86
N ARG A 95 8.33 1.73 10.90
CA ARG A 95 8.80 1.27 9.59
C ARG A 95 7.84 1.66 8.49
N LEU A 96 8.39 1.76 7.29
CA LEU A 96 7.65 1.84 6.04
C LEU A 96 7.62 0.45 5.39
N PHE A 97 6.46 0.06 4.90
CA PHE A 97 6.23 -1.18 4.16
C PHE A 97 5.89 -0.82 2.72
N LEU A 98 6.73 -1.25 1.79
CA LEU A 98 6.76 -0.79 0.41
C LEU A 98 6.70 -1.99 -0.54
N PRO A 99 5.52 -2.41 -1.00
CA PRO A 99 5.41 -3.45 -2.01
C PRO A 99 5.95 -2.95 -3.36
N ALA A 100 6.99 -3.62 -3.87
CA ALA A 100 7.60 -3.37 -5.17
C ALA A 100 7.01 -4.36 -6.18
N ASN A 101 5.88 -3.97 -6.80
CA ASN A 101 5.05 -4.88 -7.57
C ASN A 101 5.72 -5.44 -8.83
N ASP A 102 6.63 -4.71 -9.44
CA ASP A 102 7.35 -5.16 -10.64
C ASP A 102 8.60 -5.99 -10.31
N ASN A 103 8.94 -6.11 -9.02
CA ASN A 103 10.16 -6.74 -8.54
C ASN A 103 9.91 -7.89 -7.56
N GLU A 104 8.69 -8.36 -7.46
CA GLU A 104 8.28 -9.55 -6.68
C GLU A 104 8.75 -9.53 -5.21
N LYS A 105 8.71 -8.37 -4.56
CA LYS A 105 9.18 -8.23 -3.18
C LYS A 105 8.46 -7.12 -2.42
N VAL A 106 8.54 -7.18 -1.10
CA VAL A 106 8.18 -6.07 -0.21
C VAL A 106 9.44 -5.59 0.49
N VAL A 107 9.73 -4.31 0.37
CA VAL A 107 10.86 -3.67 1.05
C VAL A 107 10.37 -3.03 2.33
N VAL A 108 11.06 -3.29 3.43
CA VAL A 108 10.76 -2.67 4.73
C VAL A 108 11.91 -1.75 5.11
N LEU A 109 11.59 -0.47 5.29
CA LEU A 109 12.56 0.58 5.57
C LEU A 109 12.30 1.22 6.94
N THR A 110 13.35 1.72 7.54
CA THR A 110 13.23 2.72 8.59
C THR A 110 12.73 4.05 8.00
N LEU A 111 12.24 4.98 8.84
CA LEU A 111 11.72 6.27 8.36
C LEU A 111 12.81 7.19 7.77
N ASP A 112 14.07 6.87 7.98
CA ASP A 112 15.23 7.55 7.38
C ASP A 112 15.79 6.83 6.13
N GLY A 113 15.05 5.82 5.60
CA GLY A 113 15.35 5.18 4.32
C GLY A 113 16.34 4.01 4.39
N LYS A 114 16.78 3.59 5.56
CA LYS A 114 17.64 2.41 5.69
C LYS A 114 16.82 1.13 5.55
N VAL A 115 17.37 0.15 4.86
CA VAL A 115 16.75 -1.17 4.73
C VAL A 115 16.79 -1.88 6.07
N ASP A 116 15.62 -2.27 6.59
CA ASP A 116 15.53 -3.17 7.73
C ASP A 116 15.55 -4.63 7.24
N PHE A 117 14.67 -4.96 6.30
CA PHE A 117 14.67 -6.24 5.61
C PHE A 117 13.88 -6.19 4.31
N VAL A 118 13.98 -7.26 3.53
CA VAL A 118 13.20 -7.49 2.32
C VAL A 118 12.51 -8.84 2.42
N LEU A 119 11.20 -8.87 2.14
CA LEU A 119 10.46 -10.10 1.93
C LEU A 119 10.48 -10.41 0.43
N PRO A 120 11.12 -11.51 0.01
CA PRO A 120 11.11 -11.95 -1.39
C PRO A 120 9.75 -12.55 -1.76
N ARG A 121 9.61 -12.99 -3.00
CA ARG A 121 8.46 -13.78 -3.45
C ARG A 121 8.16 -14.92 -2.48
N PRO A 122 6.88 -15.17 -2.14
CA PRO A 122 6.49 -16.27 -1.27
C PRO A 122 6.83 -17.65 -1.84
N VAL A 123 7.07 -18.61 -0.93
CA VAL A 123 7.46 -19.98 -1.29
C VAL A 123 6.29 -20.97 -1.23
N PHE A 124 5.04 -20.50 -1.12
CA PHE A 124 3.86 -21.36 -1.12
C PHE A 124 3.68 -22.07 -2.46
N ASP A 125 3.08 -23.26 -2.44
CA ASP A 125 2.86 -24.10 -3.62
C ASP A 125 2.07 -23.35 -4.71
N GLU A 126 1.14 -22.46 -4.32
CA GLU A 126 0.36 -21.63 -5.21
C GLU A 126 1.25 -20.71 -6.08
N TYR A 127 2.41 -20.33 -5.59
CA TYR A 127 3.38 -19.53 -6.34
C TYR A 127 4.42 -20.37 -7.10
N GLN A 128 4.44 -21.68 -6.89
CA GLN A 128 5.27 -22.62 -7.69
C GLN A 128 4.54 -23.08 -8.95
N ALA A 129 3.21 -22.91 -9.03
CA ALA A 129 2.42 -23.26 -10.18
C ALA A 129 2.87 -22.53 -11.45
N GLU A 130 2.79 -23.18 -12.59
CA GLU A 130 3.10 -22.58 -13.88
C GLU A 130 2.25 -21.32 -14.13
N GLY A 131 2.88 -20.24 -14.55
CA GLY A 131 2.23 -18.95 -14.80
C GLY A 131 1.89 -18.14 -13.54
N ALA A 132 2.14 -18.67 -12.34
CA ALA A 132 1.94 -17.90 -11.10
C ALA A 132 2.88 -16.69 -11.05
N ARG A 133 2.33 -15.54 -10.62
CA ARG A 133 3.07 -14.28 -10.51
C ARG A 133 2.86 -13.69 -9.13
N TYR A 134 3.89 -13.04 -8.62
CA TYR A 134 3.82 -12.25 -7.40
C TYR A 134 4.06 -10.78 -7.73
N ARG A 135 3.00 -9.97 -7.68
CA ARG A 135 3.05 -8.52 -7.95
C ARG A 135 2.29 -7.78 -6.86
N PRO A 136 2.92 -7.61 -5.69
CA PRO A 136 2.26 -7.07 -4.50
C PRO A 136 1.83 -5.62 -4.71
N THR A 137 0.59 -5.32 -4.29
CA THR A 137 -0.04 -4.00 -4.47
C THR A 137 -0.16 -3.21 -3.18
N ASP A 138 -0.49 -3.85 -2.06
CA ASP A 138 -0.66 -3.15 -0.79
C ASP A 138 -0.32 -4.05 0.40
N THR A 139 -0.20 -3.43 1.58
CA THR A 139 0.14 -4.13 2.82
C THR A 139 -0.71 -3.64 3.99
N ALA A 140 -0.88 -4.51 5.01
CA ALA A 140 -1.49 -4.15 6.29
C ALA A 140 -0.76 -4.87 7.44
N LEU A 141 -0.30 -4.13 8.44
CA LEU A 141 0.35 -4.70 9.62
C LEU A 141 -0.69 -4.90 10.74
N VAL A 142 -0.73 -6.11 11.30
CA VAL A 142 -1.58 -6.48 12.44
C VAL A 142 -0.73 -7.18 13.50
N GLY A 143 -0.36 -6.47 14.55
CA GLY A 143 0.65 -6.96 15.49
C GLY A 143 1.98 -7.19 14.77
N ASP A 144 2.53 -8.40 14.88
CA ASP A 144 3.78 -8.78 14.21
C ASP A 144 3.55 -9.47 12.86
N ARG A 145 2.30 -9.53 12.37
CA ARG A 145 1.97 -10.14 11.08
C ARG A 145 1.69 -9.07 10.02
N LEU A 146 2.47 -9.09 8.96
CA LEU A 146 2.27 -8.27 7.77
C LEU A 146 1.45 -9.08 6.76
N TYR A 147 0.30 -8.54 6.34
CA TYR A 147 -0.49 -9.06 5.24
C TYR A 147 -0.12 -8.31 3.97
N ILE A 148 -0.05 -9.01 2.85
CA ILE A 148 0.35 -8.48 1.55
C ILE A 148 -0.68 -8.90 0.50
N ALA A 149 -1.29 -7.95 -0.17
CA ALA A 149 -2.17 -8.19 -1.29
C ALA A 149 -1.36 -8.33 -2.58
N ASP A 150 -1.53 -9.43 -3.31
CA ASP A 150 -0.89 -9.69 -4.61
C ASP A 150 -1.85 -9.36 -5.77
N GLY A 151 -2.33 -8.13 -5.82
CA GLY A 151 -3.42 -7.74 -6.71
C GLY A 151 -3.08 -7.73 -8.20
N TYR A 152 -1.84 -7.57 -8.58
CA TYR A 152 -1.39 -7.62 -9.98
C TYR A 152 -0.72 -8.93 -10.36
N GLY A 153 -0.61 -9.87 -9.43
CA GLY A 153 -0.12 -11.22 -9.64
C GLY A 153 -1.23 -12.26 -9.64
N SER A 154 -1.17 -13.18 -8.71
CA SER A 154 -2.10 -14.32 -8.60
C SER A 154 -3.33 -14.04 -7.72
N ASN A 155 -3.47 -12.83 -7.19
CA ASN A 155 -4.58 -12.36 -6.35
C ASN A 155 -4.74 -13.10 -5.01
N TYR A 156 -3.65 -13.62 -4.48
CA TYR A 156 -3.63 -14.09 -3.10
C TYR A 156 -3.37 -12.95 -2.13
N ILE A 157 -3.80 -13.16 -0.90
CA ILE A 157 -3.33 -12.42 0.25
C ILE A 157 -2.37 -13.33 0.99
N THR A 158 -1.12 -12.91 1.07
CA THR A 158 -0.09 -13.62 1.82
C THR A 158 0.16 -12.95 3.17
N SER A 159 0.73 -13.67 4.11
CA SER A 159 1.15 -13.10 5.37
C SER A 159 2.55 -13.57 5.77
N ALA A 160 3.29 -12.67 6.40
CA ALA A 160 4.61 -12.95 6.97
C ALA A 160 4.71 -12.41 8.39
N ASP A 161 5.45 -13.09 9.23
CA ASP A 161 5.85 -12.58 10.54
C ASP A 161 7.03 -11.63 10.35
N VAL A 162 6.90 -10.37 10.81
CA VAL A 162 7.92 -9.33 10.59
C VAL A 162 9.17 -9.51 11.46
N ARG A 163 9.11 -10.28 12.55
CA ARG A 163 10.25 -10.55 13.43
C ARG A 163 11.11 -11.66 12.87
N THR A 164 10.48 -12.78 12.50
CA THR A 164 11.17 -13.94 11.93
C THR A 164 11.41 -13.82 10.44
N ARG A 165 10.68 -12.92 9.75
CA ARG A 165 10.69 -12.71 8.30
C ARG A 165 10.22 -13.93 7.52
N ALA A 166 9.52 -14.83 8.19
CA ALA A 166 9.01 -16.07 7.62
C ALA A 166 7.58 -15.86 7.08
N TRP A 167 7.28 -16.48 5.94
CA TRP A 167 5.92 -16.57 5.43
C TRP A 167 5.07 -17.44 6.35
N THR A 168 3.85 -17.02 6.67
CA THR A 168 3.01 -17.65 7.70
C THR A 168 1.63 -18.06 7.21
N GLY A 169 1.20 -17.59 6.04
CA GLY A 169 -0.11 -17.98 5.52
C GLY A 169 -0.44 -17.39 4.16
N ILE A 170 -1.43 -18.00 3.53
CA ILE A 170 -1.96 -17.57 2.23
C ILE A 170 -3.46 -17.84 2.19
N PHE A 171 -4.23 -16.96 1.57
CA PHE A 171 -5.64 -17.14 1.25
C PHE A 171 -6.03 -16.31 0.03
N GLY A 172 -7.25 -16.46 -0.46
CA GLY A 172 -7.71 -15.71 -1.63
C GLY A 172 -7.55 -16.49 -2.91
N GLY A 173 -6.89 -15.87 -3.88
CA GLY A 173 -6.74 -16.38 -5.24
C GLY A 173 -7.67 -15.69 -6.23
N ARG A 174 -7.56 -16.04 -7.50
CA ARG A 174 -8.19 -15.32 -8.60
C ARG A 174 -9.62 -15.76 -8.82
N THR A 175 -10.52 -14.79 -9.07
CA THR A 175 -11.84 -14.98 -9.61
C THR A 175 -12.22 -13.84 -10.57
N VAL A 176 -13.20 -14.07 -11.43
CA VAL A 176 -13.87 -13.03 -12.22
C VAL A 176 -15.36 -12.93 -11.83
N ASP A 177 -15.82 -13.81 -10.94
CA ASP A 177 -17.20 -13.85 -10.47
C ASP A 177 -17.36 -13.02 -9.17
N ALA A 178 -18.19 -11.98 -9.24
CA ALA A 178 -18.52 -11.16 -8.09
C ALA A 178 -19.34 -11.91 -7.02
N GLY A 179 -19.92 -13.05 -7.33
CA GLY A 179 -20.61 -13.95 -6.39
C GLY A 179 -19.65 -14.84 -5.61
N GLU A 180 -18.45 -15.08 -6.11
CA GLU A 180 -17.44 -15.93 -5.45
C GLU A 180 -16.73 -15.13 -4.37
N ASN A 181 -17.12 -15.37 -3.12
CA ASN A 181 -16.52 -14.75 -1.96
C ASN A 181 -15.20 -15.44 -1.56
N GLY A 182 -14.29 -14.67 -0.97
CA GLY A 182 -12.99 -15.18 -0.53
C GLY A 182 -11.91 -15.17 -1.60
N LYS A 183 -12.27 -14.88 -2.87
CA LYS A 183 -11.34 -14.69 -3.99
C LYS A 183 -11.48 -13.31 -4.61
N PHE A 184 -10.53 -12.88 -5.45
CA PHE A 184 -10.41 -11.52 -5.95
C PHE A 184 -10.15 -11.47 -7.45
N ALA A 185 -10.72 -10.48 -8.14
CA ALA A 185 -10.30 -10.14 -9.50
C ALA A 185 -9.03 -9.26 -9.48
N THR A 186 -8.96 -8.34 -8.52
CA THR A 186 -7.74 -7.59 -8.21
C THR A 186 -7.80 -7.14 -6.75
N ALA A 187 -7.11 -7.83 -5.87
CA ALA A 187 -6.92 -7.42 -4.47
C ALA A 187 -5.98 -6.19 -4.43
N HIS A 188 -6.53 -4.99 -4.69
CA HIS A 188 -5.71 -3.82 -4.99
C HIS A 188 -5.23 -3.07 -3.75
N GLY A 189 -6.14 -2.61 -2.92
CA GLY A 189 -5.84 -1.91 -1.68
C GLY A 189 -6.28 -2.72 -0.47
N MET A 190 -5.56 -2.60 0.62
CA MET A 190 -5.87 -3.33 1.84
C MET A 190 -5.58 -2.47 3.07
N ASN A 191 -6.44 -2.58 4.09
CA ASN A 191 -6.13 -2.02 5.39
C ASN A 191 -6.73 -2.89 6.51
N ARG A 192 -6.19 -2.70 7.70
CA ARG A 192 -6.77 -3.24 8.92
C ARG A 192 -7.81 -2.27 9.46
N ASN A 193 -9.03 -2.74 9.70
CA ASN A 193 -10.03 -1.95 10.41
C ASN A 193 -9.55 -1.69 11.86
N PRO A 194 -9.43 -0.43 12.30
CA PRO A 194 -8.89 -0.11 13.62
C PRO A 194 -9.80 -0.56 14.78
N VAL A 195 -11.12 -0.63 14.53
CA VAL A 195 -12.13 -1.00 15.55
C VAL A 195 -12.30 -2.51 15.62
N HIS A 196 -12.60 -3.14 14.49
CA HIS A 196 -12.96 -4.56 14.42
C HIS A 196 -11.77 -5.51 14.23
N ARG A 197 -10.58 -4.97 13.95
CA ARG A 197 -9.32 -5.73 13.77
C ARG A 197 -9.34 -6.76 12.63
N HIS A 198 -10.30 -6.70 11.73
CA HIS A 198 -10.32 -7.49 10.50
C HIS A 198 -9.58 -6.78 9.36
N LEU A 199 -9.34 -7.49 8.29
CA LEU A 199 -8.79 -6.95 7.05
C LEU A 199 -9.93 -6.52 6.13
N GLU A 200 -9.81 -5.35 5.54
CA GLU A 200 -10.67 -4.87 4.47
C GLU A 200 -9.85 -4.78 3.19
N ILE A 201 -10.34 -5.41 2.12
CA ILE A 201 -9.62 -5.61 0.88
C ILE A 201 -10.47 -5.09 -0.28
N ALA A 202 -9.95 -4.12 -1.01
CA ALA A 202 -10.56 -3.56 -2.19
C ALA A 202 -10.40 -4.52 -3.37
N ASP A 203 -11.49 -5.11 -3.82
CA ASP A 203 -11.55 -5.90 -5.04
C ASP A 203 -11.99 -5.01 -6.21
N ARG A 204 -11.00 -4.38 -6.82
CA ARG A 204 -11.14 -3.22 -7.68
C ARG A 204 -12.07 -3.43 -8.89
N PRO A 205 -11.89 -4.44 -9.77
CA PRO A 205 -12.77 -4.60 -10.95
C PRO A 205 -14.17 -5.06 -10.59
N LEU A 206 -14.35 -5.74 -9.46
CA LEU A 206 -15.64 -6.25 -9.02
C LEU A 206 -16.42 -5.24 -8.17
N SER A 207 -15.91 -4.00 -8.03
CA SER A 207 -16.55 -2.89 -7.31
C SER A 207 -17.06 -3.32 -5.93
N ARG A 208 -16.18 -3.98 -5.16
CA ARG A 208 -16.52 -4.46 -3.81
C ARG A 208 -15.36 -4.34 -2.82
N VAL A 209 -15.69 -4.26 -1.55
CA VAL A 209 -14.77 -4.48 -0.43
C VAL A 209 -15.09 -5.85 0.16
N GLN A 210 -14.09 -6.70 0.29
CA GLN A 210 -14.22 -7.93 1.06
C GLN A 210 -13.59 -7.77 2.43
N VAL A 211 -14.28 -8.31 3.44
CA VAL A 211 -13.86 -8.30 4.84
C VAL A 211 -13.41 -9.70 5.22
N HIS A 212 -12.21 -9.81 5.77
CA HIS A 212 -11.60 -11.08 6.18
C HIS A 212 -11.08 -10.99 7.61
N GLY A 213 -11.21 -12.09 8.34
CA GLY A 213 -10.50 -12.28 9.60
C GLY A 213 -8.98 -12.32 9.36
N THR A 214 -8.22 -12.13 10.42
CA THR A 214 -6.74 -12.28 10.40
C THR A 214 -6.30 -13.74 10.25
N ASP A 215 -7.22 -14.68 10.31
CA ASP A 215 -7.04 -16.10 9.95
C ASP A 215 -7.31 -16.39 8.46
N GLY A 216 -7.67 -15.35 7.68
CA GLY A 216 -8.01 -15.45 6.26
C GLY A 216 -9.49 -15.79 5.99
N ARG A 217 -10.28 -16.10 7.01
CA ARG A 217 -11.69 -16.45 6.86
C ARG A 217 -12.50 -15.28 6.29
N PHE A 218 -13.27 -15.51 5.25
CA PHE A 218 -14.23 -14.55 4.72
C PHE A 218 -15.31 -14.21 5.77
N LEU A 219 -15.61 -12.93 5.94
CA LEU A 219 -16.60 -12.43 6.89
C LEU A 219 -17.77 -11.73 6.18
N ALA A 220 -17.48 -10.83 5.25
CA ALA A 220 -18.49 -10.04 4.56
C ALA A 220 -17.99 -9.53 3.21
N SER A 221 -18.93 -9.13 2.36
CA SER A 221 -18.67 -8.40 1.12
C SER A 221 -19.61 -7.20 1.01
N HIS A 222 -19.04 -6.02 0.77
CA HIS A 222 -19.79 -4.78 0.58
C HIS A 222 -19.66 -4.35 -0.87
N ARG A 223 -20.75 -4.35 -1.60
CA ARG A 223 -20.79 -3.91 -2.99
C ARG A 223 -20.87 -2.39 -3.07
N LEU A 224 -20.16 -1.84 -4.01
CA LEU A 224 -20.20 -0.44 -4.41
C LEU A 224 -21.00 -0.30 -5.72
N PRO A 225 -21.40 0.91 -6.12
CA PRO A 225 -21.98 1.14 -7.42
C PRO A 225 -21.12 0.55 -8.53
N ALA A 226 -21.74 -0.05 -9.54
CA ALA A 226 -21.04 -0.63 -10.68
C ALA A 226 -20.11 0.40 -11.34
N GLY A 227 -18.87 -0.01 -11.64
CA GLY A 227 -17.84 0.87 -12.19
C GLY A 227 -17.06 1.69 -11.16
N ALA A 228 -17.35 1.54 -9.87
CA ALA A 228 -16.52 2.12 -8.81
C ALA A 228 -15.22 1.33 -8.69
N TYR A 229 -14.11 1.95 -9.12
CA TYR A 229 -12.77 1.36 -9.03
C TYR A 229 -12.10 1.77 -7.70
N LEU A 230 -12.23 0.92 -6.69
CA LEU A 230 -11.65 1.16 -5.38
C LEU A 230 -10.16 0.81 -5.38
N CYS A 231 -9.30 1.81 -5.18
CA CYS A 231 -7.85 1.62 -5.23
C CYS A 231 -7.20 1.50 -3.86
N GLY A 232 -7.77 2.11 -2.82
CA GLY A 232 -7.21 2.09 -1.47
C GLY A 232 -8.29 2.20 -0.40
N ILE A 233 -7.95 1.81 0.82
CA ILE A 233 -8.78 1.92 2.01
C ILE A 233 -7.95 2.62 3.08
N ASN A 234 -8.46 3.72 3.63
CA ASN A 234 -7.81 4.45 4.71
C ASN A 234 -8.82 4.78 5.81
N TYR A 235 -8.32 4.91 7.03
CA TYR A 235 -9.08 5.30 8.22
C TYR A 235 -8.49 6.59 8.79
N PHE A 236 -9.35 7.43 9.31
CA PHE A 236 -9.01 8.72 9.93
C PHE A 236 -9.44 8.75 11.39
#